data_8913c26b6d87fd358b21a59554184525
#
_entry.id   8913c26b6d87fd358b21a59554184525
#
_cell.length_a   1.000
_cell.length_b   1.000
_cell.length_c   1.000
_cell.angle_alpha   90.00
_cell.angle_beta   90.00
_cell.angle_gamma   90.00
#
_symmetry.space_group_name_H-M   'P 1'
#
loop_
_entity.id
_entity.type
_entity.pdbx_description
1 polymer ?
#
loop_
_entity_poly.entity_id
_entity_poly.type
_entity_poly.pdbx_seq_one_letter_code
_entity_poly.pdbx_strand_id
1 'polypeptide(L)'
;MLKSVYQPYADALKVSGAAKFSAAGFVARMPLAMIGLGILLLISNTTDSYAFAGFLQALFTVTAALAAVISSRMSDRYGQRIILVSLSTVFSVSLFLFVYAVTNDFSRIWQALLVVLAGATFPAYGSYVRTRWAYVAGKNKRTLHSAFACESI
;
A
#
# COMPACT_ATOMS: atom_id res chain seq x y z
N MET A 1 -30.09 -9.85 16.97
CA MET A 1 -29.62 -8.70 16.19
C MET A 1 -28.15 -8.85 15.75
N LEU A 2 -27.21 -9.18 16.61
CA LEU A 2 -25.77 -9.31 16.23
C LEU A 2 -25.49 -10.36 15.14
N LYS A 3 -26.14 -11.52 15.15
CA LYS A 3 -25.97 -12.56 14.11
C LYS A 3 -26.32 -12.07 12.69
N SER A 4 -27.32 -11.19 12.56
CA SER A 4 -27.73 -10.65 11.26
C SER A 4 -26.71 -9.72 10.62
N VAL A 5 -25.85 -9.08 11.43
CA VAL A 5 -24.80 -8.18 10.95
C VAL A 5 -23.56 -8.95 10.49
N TYR A 6 -23.21 -10.04 11.19
CA TYR A 6 -21.99 -10.81 10.88
C TYR A 6 -22.18 -11.88 9.79
N GLN A 7 -23.41 -12.35 9.54
CA GLN A 7 -23.67 -13.36 8.51
C GLN A 7 -23.20 -12.97 7.11
N PRO A 8 -23.46 -11.74 6.60
CA PRO A 8 -22.98 -11.34 5.28
C PRO A 8 -21.45 -11.34 5.13
N TYR A 9 -20.74 -11.02 6.23
CA TYR A 9 -19.28 -11.04 6.25
C TYR A 9 -18.72 -12.46 6.28
N ALA A 10 -19.32 -13.33 7.07
CA ALA A 10 -18.94 -14.73 7.13
C ALA A 10 -19.17 -15.43 5.78
N ASP A 11 -20.26 -15.12 5.10
CA ASP A 11 -20.58 -15.70 3.80
C ASP A 11 -19.65 -15.17 2.68
N ALA A 12 -19.23 -13.92 2.74
CA ALA A 12 -18.21 -13.38 1.84
C ALA A 12 -16.87 -14.11 2.02
N LEU A 13 -16.45 -14.37 3.25
CA LEU A 13 -15.19 -15.07 3.56
C LEU A 13 -15.21 -16.57 3.24
N LYS A 14 -16.39 -17.20 3.11
CA LYS A 14 -16.53 -18.61 2.70
C LYS A 14 -16.27 -18.83 1.21
N VAL A 15 -16.27 -17.78 0.39
CA VAL A 15 -15.91 -17.89 -1.03
C VAL A 15 -14.49 -18.41 -1.14
N SER A 16 -14.28 -19.43 -1.98
CA SER A 16 -12.99 -20.11 -2.12
C SER A 16 -11.84 -19.12 -2.38
N GLY A 17 -10.87 -19.09 -1.46
CA GLY A 17 -9.72 -18.19 -1.52
C GLY A 17 -9.93 -16.77 -0.99
N ALA A 18 -11.16 -16.34 -0.68
CA ALA A 18 -11.46 -14.99 -0.22
C ALA A 18 -10.71 -14.63 1.07
N ALA A 19 -10.73 -15.50 2.06
CA ALA A 19 -10.01 -15.30 3.32
C ALA A 19 -8.49 -15.13 3.11
N LYS A 20 -7.90 -15.92 2.22
CA LYS A 20 -6.44 -15.87 1.95
C LYS A 20 -6.03 -14.54 1.30
N PHE A 21 -6.74 -14.08 0.27
CA PHE A 21 -6.36 -12.83 -0.38
C PHE A 21 -6.75 -11.59 0.44
N SER A 22 -7.82 -11.65 1.26
CA SER A 22 -8.15 -10.57 2.21
C SER A 22 -7.10 -10.45 3.31
N ALA A 23 -6.67 -11.56 3.91
CA ALA A 23 -5.59 -11.56 4.88
C ALA A 23 -4.27 -11.06 4.29
N ALA A 24 -3.91 -11.51 3.08
CA ALA A 24 -2.74 -11.00 2.36
C ALA A 24 -2.86 -9.49 2.07
N GLY A 25 -4.05 -9.01 1.68
CA GLY A 25 -4.32 -7.60 1.44
C GLY A 25 -4.21 -6.76 2.71
N PHE A 26 -4.67 -7.27 3.85
CA PHE A 26 -4.53 -6.63 5.15
C PHE A 26 -3.05 -6.50 5.56
N VAL A 27 -2.28 -7.59 5.48
CA VAL A 27 -0.84 -7.57 5.77
C VAL A 27 -0.09 -6.63 4.82
N ALA A 28 -0.45 -6.60 3.53
CA ALA A 28 0.17 -5.71 2.55
C ALA A 28 -0.11 -4.22 2.82
N ARG A 29 -1.15 -3.88 3.58
CA ARG A 29 -1.49 -2.50 3.96
C ARG A 29 -0.77 -2.02 5.24
N MET A 30 -0.31 -2.94 6.09
CA MET A 30 0.41 -2.57 7.31
C MET A 30 1.61 -1.64 7.06
N PRO A 31 2.46 -1.87 6.05
CA PRO A 31 3.57 -0.97 5.73
C PRO A 31 3.11 0.48 5.48
N LEU A 32 1.95 0.68 4.86
CA LEU A 32 1.43 2.03 4.59
C LEU A 32 1.24 2.85 5.86
N ALA A 33 0.68 2.25 6.91
CA ALA A 33 0.50 2.92 8.19
C ALA A 33 1.82 3.18 8.91
N MET A 34 2.82 2.31 8.70
CA MET A 34 4.11 2.38 9.39
C MET A 34 5.11 3.32 8.70
N ILE A 35 5.06 3.46 7.36
CA ILE A 35 6.03 4.23 6.59
C ILE A 35 6.06 5.71 7.03
N GLY A 36 4.91 6.32 7.25
CA GLY A 36 4.83 7.72 7.65
C GLY A 36 5.56 7.99 8.95
N LEU A 37 5.26 7.21 9.97
CA LEU A 37 5.95 7.29 11.26
C LEU A 37 7.40 6.84 11.15
N GLY A 38 7.69 5.82 10.34
CA GLY A 38 9.03 5.31 10.12
C GLY A 38 9.98 6.36 9.53
N ILE A 39 9.57 7.06 8.47
CA ILE A 39 10.36 8.15 7.88
C ILE A 39 10.58 9.28 8.90
N LEU A 40 9.51 9.69 9.60
CA LEU A 40 9.57 10.77 10.56
C LEU A 40 10.51 10.44 11.71
N LEU A 41 10.37 9.27 12.33
CA LEU A 41 11.21 8.85 13.45
C LEU A 41 12.66 8.62 13.02
N LEU A 42 12.89 8.00 11.87
CA LEU A 42 14.24 7.74 11.38
C LEU A 42 15.00 9.06 11.18
N ILE A 43 14.41 10.01 10.47
CA ILE A 43 15.04 11.29 10.18
C ILE A 43 15.17 12.17 11.42
N SER A 44 14.15 12.24 12.28
CA SER A 44 14.23 13.05 13.50
C SER A 44 15.32 12.56 14.46
N ASN A 45 15.52 11.24 14.55
CA ASN A 45 16.55 10.66 15.41
C ASN A 45 17.98 10.78 14.86
N THR A 46 18.12 10.91 13.52
CA THR A 46 19.45 11.00 12.89
C THR A 46 19.88 12.43 12.59
N THR A 47 18.95 13.34 12.31
CA THR A 47 19.28 14.72 11.85
C THR A 47 18.76 15.81 12.79
N ASP A 48 18.06 15.45 13.87
CA ASP A 48 17.37 16.37 14.80
C ASP A 48 16.46 17.41 14.11
N SER A 49 16.04 17.12 12.86
CA SER A 49 15.27 18.04 12.04
C SER A 49 13.89 17.49 11.70
N TYR A 50 12.89 17.83 12.49
CA TYR A 50 11.49 17.51 12.19
C TYR A 50 10.97 18.15 10.90
N ALA A 51 11.49 19.32 10.55
CA ALA A 51 11.13 20.00 9.30
C ALA A 51 11.55 19.20 8.07
N PHE A 52 12.76 18.65 8.08
CA PHE A 52 13.25 17.80 6.99
C PHE A 52 12.53 16.45 6.95
N ALA A 53 12.22 15.85 8.12
CA ALA A 53 11.42 14.63 8.19
C ALA A 53 10.02 14.84 7.60
N GLY A 54 9.34 15.94 7.96
CA GLY A 54 8.03 16.30 7.41
C GLY A 54 8.07 16.57 5.90
N PHE A 55 9.13 17.21 5.42
CA PHE A 55 9.34 17.43 3.98
C PHE A 55 9.47 16.10 3.21
N LEU A 56 10.28 15.15 3.69
CA LEU A 56 10.41 13.85 3.06
C LEU A 56 9.10 13.06 3.09
N GLN A 57 8.36 13.14 4.20
CA GLN A 57 7.05 12.49 4.29
C GLN A 57 6.03 13.09 3.32
N ALA A 58 5.99 14.41 3.17
CA ALA A 58 5.15 15.08 2.19
C ALA A 58 5.52 14.65 0.77
N LEU A 59 6.81 14.61 0.46
CA LEU A 59 7.34 14.19 -0.84
C LEU A 59 6.94 12.76 -1.17
N PHE A 60 7.07 11.83 -0.20
CA PHE A 60 6.58 10.45 -0.33
C PHE A 60 5.09 10.40 -0.66
N THR A 61 4.28 11.11 0.12
CA THR A 61 2.81 11.07 -0.01
C THR A 61 2.35 11.61 -1.36
N VAL A 62 2.92 12.74 -1.80
CA VAL A 62 2.58 13.34 -3.10
C VAL A 62 2.97 12.42 -4.26
N THR A 63 4.19 11.86 -4.23
CA THR A 63 4.66 10.96 -5.28
C THR A 63 3.87 9.66 -5.31
N ALA A 64 3.51 9.09 -4.16
CA ALA A 64 2.67 7.90 -4.08
C ALA A 64 1.25 8.16 -4.62
N ALA A 65 0.65 9.31 -4.32
CA ALA A 65 -0.66 9.69 -4.84
C ALA A 65 -0.66 9.82 -6.37
N LEU A 66 0.34 10.47 -6.94
CA LEU A 66 0.49 10.62 -8.39
C LEU A 66 0.76 9.26 -9.07
N ALA A 67 1.62 8.45 -8.49
CA ALA A 67 1.98 7.14 -9.01
C ALA A 67 0.82 6.13 -8.95
N ALA A 68 -0.10 6.25 -7.99
CA ALA A 68 -1.26 5.38 -7.87
C ALA A 68 -2.14 5.37 -9.13
N VAL A 69 -2.32 6.53 -9.77
CA VAL A 69 -3.09 6.65 -11.02
C VAL A 69 -2.37 5.96 -12.18
N ILE A 70 -1.05 6.12 -12.26
CA ILE A 70 -0.22 5.55 -13.33
C ILE A 70 -0.15 4.02 -13.16
N SER A 71 0.11 3.55 -11.94
CA SER A 71 0.22 2.12 -11.63
C SER A 71 -1.08 1.35 -11.89
N SER A 72 -2.25 1.96 -11.63
CA SER A 72 -3.53 1.33 -11.94
C SER A 72 -3.70 1.13 -13.45
N ARG A 73 -3.40 2.15 -14.28
CA ARG A 73 -3.47 2.04 -15.74
C ARG A 73 -2.47 1.02 -16.29
N MET A 74 -1.26 0.96 -15.73
CA MET A 74 -0.27 -0.05 -16.12
C MET A 74 -0.74 -1.47 -15.78
N SER A 75 -1.38 -1.64 -14.62
CA SER A 75 -1.94 -2.94 -14.20
C SER A 75 -3.04 -3.44 -15.14
N ASP A 76 -3.88 -2.53 -15.64
CA ASP A 76 -4.94 -2.88 -16.61
C ASP A 76 -4.34 -3.32 -17.95
N ARG A 77 -3.20 -2.75 -18.34
CA ARG A 77 -2.54 -3.03 -19.63
C ARG A 77 -1.63 -4.24 -19.62
N TYR A 78 -0.82 -4.42 -18.59
CA TYR A 78 0.25 -5.43 -18.53
C TYR A 78 -0.08 -6.60 -17.58
N GLY A 79 -1.21 -6.54 -16.91
CA GLY A 79 -1.65 -7.54 -15.96
C GLY A 79 -1.23 -7.22 -14.51
N GLN A 80 -2.18 -7.37 -13.62
CA GLN A 80 -2.08 -7.00 -12.21
C GLN A 80 -0.92 -7.66 -11.48
N ARG A 81 -0.65 -8.96 -11.75
CA ARG A 81 0.37 -9.72 -11.04
C ARG A 81 1.78 -9.21 -11.33
N ILE A 82 2.09 -8.94 -12.59
CA ILE A 82 3.43 -8.51 -13.02
C ILE A 82 3.72 -7.13 -12.42
N ILE A 83 2.81 -6.19 -12.60
CA ILE A 83 2.97 -4.82 -12.12
C ILE A 83 3.08 -4.79 -10.59
N LEU A 84 2.22 -5.53 -9.87
CA LEU A 84 2.26 -5.58 -8.41
C LEU A 84 3.60 -6.10 -7.89
N VAL A 85 4.09 -7.21 -8.43
CA VAL A 85 5.38 -7.79 -8.01
C VAL A 85 6.53 -6.84 -8.32
N SER A 86 6.58 -6.29 -9.53
CA SER A 86 7.64 -5.35 -9.93
C SER A 86 7.67 -4.10 -9.06
N LEU A 87 6.51 -3.45 -8.87
CA LEU A 87 6.43 -2.25 -8.02
C LEU A 87 6.79 -2.56 -6.57
N SER A 88 6.29 -3.66 -6.01
CA SER A 88 6.62 -4.05 -4.63
C SER A 88 8.12 -4.32 -4.44
N THR A 89 8.76 -4.94 -5.42
CA THR A 89 10.21 -5.20 -5.37
C THR A 89 11.01 -3.90 -5.41
N VAL A 90 10.72 -3.02 -6.37
CA VAL A 90 11.42 -1.72 -6.49
C VAL A 90 11.16 -0.86 -5.24
N PHE A 91 9.93 -0.84 -4.74
CA PHE A 91 9.57 -0.15 -3.51
C PHE A 91 10.39 -0.64 -2.30
N SER A 92 10.46 -1.96 -2.10
CA SER A 92 11.22 -2.56 -0.98
C SER A 92 12.71 -2.24 -1.08
N VAL A 93 13.29 -2.34 -2.28
CA VAL A 93 14.69 -1.96 -2.51
C VAL A 93 14.92 -0.48 -2.25
N SER A 94 14.02 0.39 -2.71
CA SER A 94 14.12 1.84 -2.49
C SER A 94 14.06 2.20 -1.01
N LEU A 95 13.18 1.56 -0.24
CA LEU A 95 13.12 1.76 1.21
C LEU A 95 14.38 1.27 1.92
N PHE A 96 14.90 0.12 1.52
CA PHE A 96 16.15 -0.39 2.09
C PHE A 96 17.32 0.58 1.81
N LEU A 97 17.45 1.04 0.57
CA LEU A 97 18.46 2.01 0.20
C LEU A 97 18.27 3.36 0.90
N PHE A 98 17.01 3.78 1.14
CA PHE A 98 16.72 4.99 1.89
C PHE A 98 17.22 4.88 3.35
N VAL A 99 16.88 3.78 4.03
CA VAL A 99 17.37 3.53 5.39
C VAL A 99 18.91 3.50 5.40
N TYR A 100 19.51 2.80 4.45
CA TYR A 100 20.99 2.75 4.32
C TYR A 100 21.60 4.13 4.08
N ALA A 101 21.00 4.97 3.24
CA ALA A 101 21.48 6.32 2.96
C ALA A 101 21.37 7.25 4.18
N VAL A 102 20.30 7.09 4.98
CA VAL A 102 20.12 7.87 6.21
C VAL A 102 21.14 7.45 7.27
N THR A 103 21.34 6.16 7.47
CA THR A 103 22.26 5.62 8.51
C THR A 103 23.74 5.85 8.19
N ASN A 104 24.09 6.10 6.93
CA ASN A 104 25.46 6.41 6.47
C ASN A 104 25.66 7.90 6.10
N ASP A 105 24.79 8.79 6.57
CA ASP A 105 24.86 10.24 6.39
C ASP A 105 25.03 10.69 4.93
N PHE A 106 24.36 10.02 4.00
CA PHE A 106 24.36 10.46 2.60
C PHE A 106 23.68 11.82 2.48
N SER A 107 24.05 12.57 1.43
CA SER A 107 23.51 13.90 1.23
C SER A 107 21.97 13.91 1.17
N ARG A 108 21.34 14.98 1.66
CA ARG A 108 19.88 15.17 1.69
C ARG A 108 19.21 14.98 0.34
N ILE A 109 19.94 15.24 -0.74
CA ILE A 109 19.45 15.06 -2.11
C ILE A 109 19.24 13.57 -2.41
N TRP A 110 20.18 12.70 -2.04
CA TRP A 110 20.04 11.26 -2.23
C TRP A 110 18.92 10.69 -1.39
N GLN A 111 18.77 11.14 -0.15
CA GLN A 111 17.66 10.75 0.71
C GLN A 111 16.30 11.13 0.08
N ALA A 112 16.18 12.35 -0.44
CA ALA A 112 14.96 12.81 -1.11
C ALA A 112 14.67 12.02 -2.40
N LEU A 113 15.68 11.75 -3.24
CA LEU A 113 15.50 10.95 -4.45
C LEU A 113 15.02 9.52 -4.17
N LEU A 114 15.56 8.88 -3.13
CA LEU A 114 15.15 7.53 -2.73
C LEU A 114 13.72 7.51 -2.18
N VAL A 115 13.32 8.54 -1.45
CA VAL A 115 11.93 8.69 -0.98
C VAL A 115 10.97 8.93 -2.15
N VAL A 116 11.35 9.73 -3.14
CA VAL A 116 10.56 9.94 -4.38
C VAL A 116 10.41 8.62 -5.12
N LEU A 117 11.49 7.86 -5.27
CA LEU A 117 11.46 6.56 -5.93
C LEU A 117 10.58 5.56 -5.17
N ALA A 118 10.67 5.53 -3.84
CA ALA A 118 9.80 4.70 -3.01
C ALA A 118 8.33 5.10 -3.16
N GLY A 119 8.00 6.39 -3.11
CA GLY A 119 6.65 6.89 -3.34
C GLY A 119 6.14 6.55 -4.74
N ALA A 120 6.95 6.80 -5.78
CA ALA A 120 6.58 6.53 -7.18
C ALA A 120 6.34 5.03 -7.47
N THR A 121 6.96 4.15 -6.71
CA THR A 121 6.81 2.70 -6.85
C THR A 121 5.90 2.07 -5.80
N PHE A 122 5.29 2.87 -4.95
CA PHE A 122 4.37 2.39 -3.92
C PHE A 122 3.13 1.74 -4.55
N PRO A 123 2.88 0.44 -4.31
CA PRO A 123 1.74 -0.24 -4.92
C PRO A 123 0.43 0.15 -4.24
N ALA A 124 -0.58 0.46 -5.03
CA ALA A 124 -1.93 0.76 -4.55
C ALA A 124 -2.67 -0.52 -4.12
N TYR A 125 -2.20 -1.22 -3.09
CA TYR A 125 -2.73 -2.52 -2.64
C TYR A 125 -4.26 -2.54 -2.48
N GLY A 126 -4.87 -1.44 -2.00
CA GLY A 126 -6.31 -1.35 -1.84
C GLY A 126 -7.09 -1.50 -3.13
N SER A 127 -6.63 -0.90 -4.23
CA SER A 127 -7.30 -1.02 -5.53
C SER A 127 -7.22 -2.44 -6.07
N TYR A 128 -6.11 -3.12 -5.87
CA TYR A 128 -5.91 -4.51 -6.30
C TYR A 128 -6.81 -5.49 -5.56
N VAL A 129 -6.98 -5.33 -4.25
CA VAL A 129 -7.90 -6.15 -3.46
C VAL A 129 -9.35 -5.92 -3.90
N ARG A 130 -9.77 -4.68 -4.14
CA ARG A 130 -11.12 -4.34 -4.63
C ARG A 130 -11.41 -4.95 -6.00
N THR A 131 -10.47 -4.85 -6.93
CA THR A 131 -10.61 -5.48 -8.25
C THR A 131 -10.75 -6.99 -8.13
N ARG A 132 -10.00 -7.61 -7.25
CA ARG A 132 -10.09 -9.06 -6.99
C ARG A 132 -11.45 -9.43 -6.39
N TRP A 133 -11.97 -8.66 -5.47
CA TRP A 133 -13.32 -8.84 -4.93
C TRP A 133 -14.39 -8.70 -6.01
N ALA A 134 -14.29 -7.70 -6.87
CA ALA A 134 -15.22 -7.51 -7.98
C ALA A 134 -15.24 -8.74 -8.92
N TYR A 135 -14.07 -9.33 -9.19
CA TYR A 135 -13.96 -10.54 -10.01
C TYR A 135 -14.55 -11.77 -9.31
N VAL A 136 -14.24 -12.00 -8.03
CA VAL A 136 -14.65 -13.19 -7.26
C VAL A 136 -16.14 -13.13 -6.87
N ALA A 137 -16.67 -11.97 -6.52
CA ALA A 137 -18.08 -11.78 -6.20
C ALA A 137 -18.99 -11.89 -7.44
N GLY A 138 -18.44 -11.72 -8.66
CA GLY A 138 -19.18 -11.83 -9.91
C GLY A 138 -20.41 -10.92 -9.96
N LYS A 139 -21.58 -11.46 -10.38
CA LYS A 139 -22.84 -10.71 -10.48
C LYS A 139 -23.58 -10.54 -9.14
N ASN A 140 -23.10 -11.11 -8.05
CA ASN A 140 -23.79 -11.06 -6.76
C ASN A 140 -23.49 -9.76 -6.01
N LYS A 141 -24.33 -8.75 -6.23
CA LYS A 141 -24.20 -7.42 -5.62
C LYS A 141 -24.18 -7.43 -4.09
N ARG A 142 -24.90 -8.36 -3.43
CA ARG A 142 -24.90 -8.50 -1.97
C ARG A 142 -23.52 -8.91 -1.44
N THR A 143 -22.91 -9.91 -2.05
CA THR A 143 -21.55 -10.37 -1.68
C THR A 143 -20.51 -9.27 -1.91
N LEU A 144 -20.66 -8.50 -2.98
CA LEU A 144 -19.76 -7.37 -3.29
C LEU A 144 -19.86 -6.25 -2.25
N HIS A 145 -21.08 -5.85 -1.85
CA HIS A 145 -21.29 -4.85 -0.80
C HIS A 145 -20.73 -5.29 0.55
N SER A 146 -20.95 -6.56 0.93
CA SER A 146 -20.42 -7.11 2.18
C SER A 146 -18.89 -7.18 2.16
N ALA A 147 -18.30 -7.51 1.01
CA ALA A 147 -16.84 -7.55 0.83
C ALA A 147 -16.21 -6.17 0.97
N PHE A 148 -16.78 -5.14 0.34
CA PHE A 148 -16.30 -3.76 0.45
C PHE A 148 -16.47 -3.19 1.87
N ALA A 149 -17.56 -3.55 2.56
CA ALA A 149 -17.75 -3.18 3.96
C ALA A 149 -16.71 -3.84 4.88
N CYS A 150 -16.34 -5.11 4.62
CA CYS A 150 -15.29 -5.82 5.34
C CYS A 150 -13.90 -5.19 5.13
N GLU A 151 -13.68 -4.55 3.98
CA GLU A 151 -12.41 -3.94 3.60
C GLU A 151 -12.25 -2.51 4.13
N SER A 152 -13.35 -1.87 4.55
CA SER A 152 -13.35 -0.49 5.08
C SER A 152 -13.16 -0.43 6.60
N ILE A 153 -13.07 -1.58 7.27
CA ILE A 153 -12.74 -1.69 8.71
C ILE A 153 -11.25 -1.86 8.87
#